data_9c11dc5c59bf8062d91ba3111ca6c3df
#
_entry.id   9c11dc5c59bf8062d91ba3111ca6c3df
#
_cell.length_a   1.000
_cell.length_b   1.000
_cell.length_c   1.000
_cell.angle_alpha   90.00
_cell.angle_beta   90.00
_cell.angle_gamma   90.00
#
_symmetry.space_group_name_H-M   'P 1'
#
loop_
_entity.id
_entity.type
_entity.pdbx_description
1 polymer ?
#
loop_
_entity_poly.entity_id
_entity_poly.type
_entity_poly.pdbx_seq_one_letter_code
_entity_poly.pdbx_strand_id
1 'polypeptide(L)'
;MNLIKNIRIIFWIFCIIFSLLLIFPLERSGVVVILVSENLSEIIKSGDIIYEVNGEKANLNNIYGFVHIKTNRGEFDINISKEDVVVEPRSLTNLKFGLDIKGGILAIVKPEKNVSDETLELIKNNLERRMSSLRESSFQIVKYGDEKFIQIQIAGGTEDEIKKLINTTGIFEAKIPIPVKFENGEGIVKFGDEKEWFEVKISDKKDSIIYEGKEIRINESFIYKGVEFTLFEIKNDSALIAPTVYKNSGERIDVVRVYTDPQHSYVQNVGGYYEWKFDVEVTRNAAENFYKAVKNLGIRYEAGRAYLESKIYLYLDGKLVSNLSISSTLKNRPTTMASVSGSAPTREEAIQEKNWLQLILRSGALPTNLQIISIKVISPKLGASFLINVFISLFAAIICVSIIIFLRYRSTRISLPALLTSFSEVIILLGLSVLINWNLDLASIAGIIVIVGTGIDQQIMIIDEILEKREETISLKAKLKRAFFMIFTSAGTTICAMLPLMTIGFGILKGFAITTTLGILVAIFITRPAFSDIIERLLK
;
A
#
# COMPACT_ATOMS: atom_id res chain seq x y z
N MET A 1 -36.68 -23.13 28.29
CA MET A 1 -36.26 -23.98 27.16
C MET A 1 -35.09 -23.29 26.42
N ASN A 2 -33.90 -23.91 26.36
CA ASN A 2 -32.67 -23.22 26.03
C ASN A 2 -32.59 -22.75 24.56
N LEU A 3 -32.82 -21.47 24.30
CA LEU A 3 -32.52 -20.77 23.03
C LEU A 3 -31.07 -21.03 22.58
N ILE A 4 -30.16 -21.18 23.55
CA ILE A 4 -28.71 -21.35 23.38
C ILE A 4 -28.32 -22.74 22.82
N LYS A 5 -29.25 -23.71 22.69
CA LYS A 5 -28.95 -25.06 22.11
C LYS A 5 -29.18 -25.14 20.60
N ASN A 6 -29.64 -24.03 19.94
CA ASN A 6 -29.86 -24.03 18.50
C ASN A 6 -28.59 -23.59 17.78
N ILE A 7 -28.08 -24.44 16.88
CA ILE A 7 -26.83 -24.19 16.14
C ILE A 7 -26.85 -22.90 15.32
N ARG A 8 -28.01 -22.48 14.78
CA ARG A 8 -28.17 -21.25 13.98
C ARG A 8 -28.07 -20.01 14.86
N ILE A 9 -28.68 -20.05 16.07
CA ILE A 9 -28.59 -18.95 17.03
C ILE A 9 -27.16 -18.84 17.59
N ILE A 10 -26.51 -19.97 17.88
CA ILE A 10 -25.12 -20.00 18.32
C ILE A 10 -24.22 -19.41 17.25
N PHE A 11 -24.39 -19.80 16.00
CA PHE A 11 -23.62 -19.29 14.86
C PHE A 11 -23.83 -17.79 14.67
N TRP A 12 -25.06 -17.31 14.77
CA TRP A 12 -25.36 -15.86 14.71
C TRP A 12 -24.68 -15.08 15.83
N ILE A 13 -24.73 -15.54 17.08
CA ILE A 13 -24.07 -14.91 18.23
C ILE A 13 -22.55 -14.92 18.01
N PHE A 14 -22.00 -16.04 17.54
CA PHE A 14 -20.56 -16.14 17.19
C PHE A 14 -20.17 -15.09 16.16
N CYS A 15 -20.95 -14.92 15.08
CA CYS A 15 -20.68 -13.91 14.05
C CYS A 15 -20.71 -12.48 14.63
N ILE A 16 -21.61 -12.17 15.56
CA ILE A 16 -21.66 -10.86 16.23
C ILE A 16 -20.39 -10.64 17.05
N ILE A 17 -20.03 -11.58 17.92
CA ILE A 17 -18.85 -11.47 18.78
C ILE A 17 -17.58 -11.35 17.93
N PHE A 18 -17.44 -12.18 16.92
CA PHE A 18 -16.31 -12.14 15.99
C PHE A 18 -16.21 -10.80 15.26
N SER A 19 -17.33 -10.27 14.79
CA SER A 19 -17.37 -8.96 14.13
C SER A 19 -17.00 -7.83 15.08
N LEU A 20 -17.46 -7.86 16.32
CA LEU A 20 -17.08 -6.87 17.34
C LEU A 20 -15.57 -6.93 17.65
N LEU A 21 -14.98 -8.11 17.74
CA LEU A 21 -13.54 -8.27 17.92
C LEU A 21 -12.73 -7.76 16.72
N LEU A 22 -13.24 -7.88 15.50
CA LEU A 22 -12.63 -7.32 14.30
C LEU A 22 -12.74 -5.79 14.29
N ILE A 23 -13.90 -5.23 14.63
CA ILE A 23 -14.14 -3.78 14.61
C ILE A 23 -13.33 -3.08 15.70
N PHE A 24 -13.30 -3.64 16.90
CA PHE A 24 -12.64 -3.02 18.04
C PHE A 24 -11.33 -3.71 18.37
N PRO A 25 -10.18 -3.05 18.18
CA PRO A 25 -8.89 -3.61 18.56
C PRO A 25 -8.80 -3.83 20.06
N LEU A 26 -8.09 -4.88 20.48
CA LEU A 26 -7.87 -5.24 21.89
C LEU A 26 -7.08 -4.15 22.63
N GLU A 27 -6.10 -3.53 21.97
CA GLU A 27 -5.34 -2.39 22.49
C GLU A 27 -5.84 -1.08 21.88
N ARG A 28 -6.35 -0.19 22.72
CA ARG A 28 -7.02 1.07 22.29
C ARG A 28 -6.26 2.34 22.66
N SER A 29 -5.16 2.25 23.40
CA SER A 29 -4.39 3.42 23.85
C SER A 29 -3.34 3.81 22.80
N GLY A 30 -3.11 5.11 22.68
CA GLY A 30 -2.00 5.65 21.90
C GLY A 30 -2.38 6.67 20.84
N VAL A 31 -1.35 7.24 20.26
CA VAL A 31 -1.42 8.24 19.20
C VAL A 31 -0.62 7.73 18.01
N VAL A 32 -1.14 7.88 16.82
CA VAL A 32 -0.48 7.47 15.59
C VAL A 32 0.28 8.64 15.01
N VAL A 33 1.53 8.41 14.68
CA VAL A 33 2.40 9.38 14.01
C VAL A 33 2.07 9.40 12.52
N ILE A 34 1.62 10.53 12.00
CA ILE A 34 1.25 10.69 10.59
C ILE A 34 2.42 11.20 9.76
N LEU A 35 3.08 12.27 10.24
CA LEU A 35 4.24 12.86 9.59
C LEU A 35 5.31 13.14 10.62
N VAL A 36 6.57 12.99 10.20
CA VAL A 36 7.76 13.25 11.00
C VAL A 36 8.71 14.10 10.16
N SER A 37 9.32 15.12 10.79
CA SER A 37 10.39 15.90 10.17
C SER A 37 11.64 15.04 9.93
N GLU A 38 12.51 15.46 9.02
CA GLU A 38 13.76 14.75 8.73
C GLU A 38 14.61 14.54 9.98
N ASN A 39 14.59 15.50 10.92
CA ASN A 39 15.38 15.46 12.16
C ASN A 39 14.97 14.34 13.12
N LEU A 40 13.70 13.91 13.11
CA LEU A 40 13.16 12.89 14.00
C LEU A 40 12.82 11.57 13.30
N SER A 41 12.94 11.54 11.97
CA SER A 41 12.61 10.37 11.13
C SER A 41 13.47 9.13 11.43
N GLU A 42 14.61 9.32 12.08
CA GLU A 42 15.49 8.23 12.53
C GLU A 42 14.92 7.51 13.78
N ILE A 43 14.24 8.23 14.65
CA ILE A 43 13.74 7.73 15.93
C ILE A 43 12.26 7.32 15.83
N ILE A 44 11.42 8.18 15.25
CA ILE A 44 9.99 7.95 15.05
C ILE A 44 9.70 7.94 13.55
N LYS A 45 8.83 7.03 13.11
CA LYS A 45 8.40 6.94 11.70
C LYS A 45 6.91 7.21 11.55
N SER A 46 6.54 7.67 10.37
CA SER A 46 5.13 7.70 9.96
C SER A 46 4.52 6.29 10.08
N GLY A 47 3.38 6.19 10.74
CA GLY A 47 2.71 4.92 11.07
C GLY A 47 3.07 4.33 12.44
N ASP A 48 4.04 4.88 13.16
CA ASP A 48 4.32 4.44 14.52
C ASP A 48 3.18 4.79 15.47
N ILE A 49 3.01 3.95 16.48
CA ILE A 49 2.02 4.16 17.54
C ILE A 49 2.78 4.47 18.83
N ILE A 50 2.53 5.65 19.38
CA ILE A 50 3.03 6.04 20.71
C ILE A 50 1.97 5.65 21.73
N TYR A 51 2.30 4.73 22.62
CA TYR A 51 1.38 4.22 23.64
C TYR A 51 1.43 5.03 24.94
N GLU A 52 2.65 5.40 25.36
CA GLU A 52 2.90 6.10 26.61
C GLU A 52 3.89 7.24 26.40
N VAL A 53 3.72 8.30 27.17
CA VAL A 53 4.60 9.47 27.23
C VAL A 53 4.86 9.78 28.70
N ASN A 54 6.13 9.74 29.13
CA ASN A 54 6.55 9.92 30.52
C ASN A 54 5.80 9.00 31.52
N GLY A 55 5.46 7.76 31.09
CA GLY A 55 4.72 6.80 31.92
C GLY A 55 3.19 7.00 31.95
N GLU A 56 2.67 8.03 31.31
CA GLU A 56 1.23 8.27 31.14
C GLU A 56 0.77 7.87 29.72
N LYS A 57 -0.53 7.59 29.57
CA LYS A 57 -1.09 7.29 28.24
C LYS A 57 -0.87 8.44 27.28
N ALA A 58 -0.35 8.14 26.10
CA ALA A 58 -0.12 9.13 25.06
C ALA A 58 -1.42 9.79 24.60
N ASN A 59 -1.42 11.11 24.52
CA ASN A 59 -2.50 11.94 24.00
C ASN A 59 -1.90 13.13 23.22
N LEU A 60 -2.74 13.85 22.45
CA LEU A 60 -2.29 14.96 21.60
C LEU A 60 -1.59 16.11 22.35
N ASN A 61 -1.78 16.22 23.66
CA ASN A 61 -1.28 17.35 24.45
C ASN A 61 0.04 17.05 25.17
N ASN A 62 0.34 15.76 25.46
CA ASN A 62 1.52 15.38 26.25
C ASN A 62 2.72 14.90 25.41
N ILE A 63 2.60 14.88 24.08
CA ILE A 63 3.63 14.33 23.16
C ILE A 63 4.78 15.33 22.95
N TYR A 64 4.56 16.62 23.20
CA TYR A 64 5.50 17.69 22.85
C TYR A 64 6.43 18.03 24.00
N GLY A 65 7.66 18.46 23.68
CA GLY A 65 8.73 18.78 24.61
C GLY A 65 9.75 17.67 24.71
N PHE A 66 10.60 17.70 25.72
CA PHE A 66 11.51 16.61 26.04
C PHE A 66 10.74 15.51 26.77
N VAL A 67 10.51 14.40 26.10
CA VAL A 67 9.61 13.33 26.55
C VAL A 67 10.24 11.96 26.38
N HIS A 68 9.96 11.08 27.34
CA HIS A 68 10.19 9.64 27.21
C HIS A 68 8.95 9.01 26.59
N ILE A 69 9.09 8.43 25.39
CA ILE A 69 7.99 7.81 24.66
C ILE A 69 8.18 6.31 24.55
N LYS A 70 7.06 5.58 24.69
CA LYS A 70 6.98 4.15 24.41
C LYS A 70 6.16 3.92 23.17
N THR A 71 6.78 3.32 22.17
CA THR A 71 6.18 3.08 20.85
C THR A 71 6.05 1.58 20.56
N ASN A 72 5.41 1.25 19.45
CA ASN A 72 5.39 -0.12 18.91
C ASN A 72 6.79 -0.65 18.50
N ARG A 73 7.82 0.22 18.42
CA ARG A 73 9.20 -0.16 18.06
C ARG A 73 10.17 -0.13 19.23
N GLY A 74 9.82 0.48 20.34
CA GLY A 74 10.69 0.61 21.52
C GLY A 74 10.40 1.86 22.33
N GLU A 75 11.27 2.13 23.28
CA GLU A 75 11.22 3.30 24.16
C GLU A 75 12.34 4.27 23.77
N PHE A 76 12.02 5.57 23.70
CA PHE A 76 12.93 6.61 23.22
C PHE A 76 12.79 7.89 24.06
N ASP A 77 13.93 8.52 24.36
CA ASP A 77 13.99 9.86 24.94
C ASP A 77 14.21 10.88 23.83
N ILE A 78 13.23 11.76 23.61
CA ILE A 78 13.26 12.63 22.43
C ILE A 78 12.64 13.99 22.75
N ASN A 79 13.12 15.02 22.05
CA ASN A 79 12.51 16.34 22.10
C ASN A 79 11.66 16.56 20.84
N ILE A 80 10.35 16.64 21.01
CA ILE A 80 9.39 16.77 19.93
C ILE A 80 8.79 18.17 19.92
N SER A 81 8.98 18.94 18.86
CA SER A 81 8.25 20.18 18.64
C SER A 81 6.96 19.94 17.84
N LYS A 82 6.03 20.90 17.88
CA LYS A 82 4.77 20.80 17.13
C LYS A 82 4.97 20.82 15.62
N GLU A 83 6.12 21.31 15.16
CA GLU A 83 6.48 21.39 13.76
C GLU A 83 7.14 20.10 13.25
N ASP A 84 7.69 19.30 14.18
CA ASP A 84 8.44 18.09 13.85
C ASP A 84 7.57 16.87 13.63
N VAL A 85 6.41 16.80 14.27
CA VAL A 85 5.56 15.60 14.24
C VAL A 85 4.10 15.99 14.12
N VAL A 86 3.43 15.44 13.12
CA VAL A 86 1.97 15.47 13.03
C VAL A 86 1.45 14.14 13.55
N VAL A 87 0.60 14.21 14.56
CA VAL A 87 0.02 13.04 15.22
C VAL A 87 -1.49 13.09 15.21
N GLU A 88 -2.11 11.92 15.12
CA GLU A 88 -3.56 11.76 15.24
C GLU A 88 -3.90 10.78 16.36
N PRO A 89 -5.05 10.95 17.03
CA PRO A 89 -5.50 9.95 17.99
C PRO A 89 -5.67 8.62 17.28
N ARG A 90 -5.24 7.53 17.90
CA ARG A 90 -5.47 6.20 17.34
C ARG A 90 -6.96 6.00 17.14
N SER A 91 -7.35 5.50 16.00
CA SER A 91 -8.74 5.19 15.71
C SER A 91 -9.30 4.21 16.74
N LEU A 92 -10.49 4.51 17.25
CA LEU A 92 -11.19 3.63 18.21
C LEU A 92 -11.64 2.31 17.55
N THR A 93 -11.63 2.26 16.24
CA THR A 93 -12.09 1.10 15.45
C THR A 93 -11.11 0.80 14.31
N ASN A 94 -11.09 -0.45 13.88
CA ASN A 94 -10.34 -0.89 12.69
C ASN A 94 -11.10 -0.60 11.38
N LEU A 95 -12.21 0.12 11.43
CA LEU A 95 -12.97 0.51 10.24
C LEU A 95 -12.15 1.49 9.40
N LYS A 96 -12.04 1.19 8.11
CA LYS A 96 -11.43 2.07 7.13
C LYS A 96 -12.49 2.89 6.43
N PHE A 97 -12.28 4.20 6.37
CA PHE A 97 -13.19 5.12 5.74
C PHE A 97 -12.60 5.69 4.45
N GLY A 98 -13.45 5.86 3.44
CA GLY A 98 -13.07 6.47 2.17
C GLY A 98 -12.72 7.95 2.30
N LEU A 99 -12.21 8.53 1.20
CA LEU A 99 -11.81 9.94 1.12
C LEU A 99 -12.95 10.92 1.41
N ASP A 100 -14.17 10.56 1.06
CA ASP A 100 -15.36 11.38 1.28
C ASP A 100 -15.56 11.72 2.77
N ILE A 101 -15.05 10.84 3.64
CA ILE A 101 -15.19 10.92 5.08
C ILE A 101 -13.91 11.44 5.75
N LYS A 102 -12.75 10.86 5.42
CA LYS A 102 -11.45 11.24 6.02
C LYS A 102 -10.86 12.51 5.41
N GLY A 103 -11.31 12.91 4.24
CA GLY A 103 -10.62 13.90 3.42
C GLY A 103 -9.36 13.32 2.78
N GLY A 104 -8.72 14.10 1.93
CA GLY A 104 -7.51 13.69 1.24
C GLY A 104 -7.52 14.08 -0.23
N ILE A 105 -6.84 13.30 -1.08
CA ILE A 105 -6.70 13.58 -2.50
C ILE A 105 -7.21 12.43 -3.35
N LEU A 106 -7.97 12.81 -4.36
CA LEU A 106 -8.33 11.99 -5.50
C LEU A 106 -7.58 12.52 -6.72
N ALA A 107 -6.67 11.72 -7.28
CA ALA A 107 -6.00 12.02 -8.53
C ALA A 107 -6.39 11.02 -9.62
N ILE A 108 -6.53 11.52 -10.85
CA ILE A 108 -6.71 10.70 -12.04
C ILE A 108 -5.49 10.93 -12.91
N VAL A 109 -4.79 9.86 -13.23
CA VAL A 109 -3.58 9.90 -14.05
C VAL A 109 -3.72 8.99 -15.26
N LYS A 110 -3.05 9.37 -16.34
CA LYS A 110 -3.02 8.64 -17.60
C LYS A 110 -1.57 8.44 -18.04
N PRO A 111 -1.20 7.28 -18.58
CA PRO A 111 0.08 7.12 -19.28
C PRO A 111 0.18 8.08 -20.48
N GLU A 112 1.33 8.72 -20.69
CA GLU A 112 1.55 9.58 -21.86
C GLU A 112 1.46 8.82 -23.18
N LYS A 113 1.88 7.56 -23.16
CA LYS A 113 1.78 6.67 -24.33
C LYS A 113 0.68 5.64 -24.11
N ASN A 114 0.00 5.22 -25.18
CA ASN A 114 -0.93 4.09 -25.10
C ASN A 114 -0.17 2.82 -24.72
N VAL A 115 -0.60 2.20 -23.64
CA VAL A 115 0.02 0.99 -23.08
C VAL A 115 -0.98 -0.17 -23.05
N SER A 116 -0.47 -1.41 -23.04
CA SER A 116 -1.29 -2.60 -22.85
C SER A 116 -1.89 -2.64 -21.44
N ASP A 117 -2.93 -3.47 -21.26
CA ASP A 117 -3.57 -3.67 -19.96
C ASP A 117 -2.61 -4.23 -18.92
N GLU A 118 -1.73 -5.12 -19.33
CA GLU A 118 -0.67 -5.69 -18.48
C GLU A 118 0.30 -4.60 -18.01
N THR A 119 0.69 -3.68 -18.91
CA THR A 119 1.56 -2.55 -18.57
C THR A 119 0.86 -1.57 -17.64
N LEU A 120 -0.44 -1.34 -17.82
CA LEU A 120 -1.22 -0.46 -16.95
C LEU A 120 -1.36 -1.04 -15.53
N GLU A 121 -1.58 -2.36 -15.42
CA GLU A 121 -1.55 -3.06 -14.12
C GLU A 121 -0.17 -2.98 -13.45
N LEU A 122 0.89 -3.11 -14.23
CA LEU A 122 2.26 -2.98 -13.72
C LEU A 122 2.53 -1.57 -13.19
N ILE A 123 2.08 -0.53 -13.89
CA ILE A 123 2.16 0.87 -13.43
C ILE A 123 1.39 1.05 -12.12
N LYS A 124 0.13 0.58 -12.06
CA LYS A 124 -0.70 0.64 -10.86
C LYS A 124 0.00 -0.01 -9.67
N ASN A 125 0.51 -1.24 -9.85
CA ASN A 125 1.18 -2.00 -8.80
C ASN A 125 2.49 -1.32 -8.33
N ASN A 126 3.23 -0.68 -9.24
CA ASN A 126 4.43 0.09 -8.88
C ASN A 126 4.07 1.34 -8.06
N LEU A 127 3.03 2.08 -8.44
CA LEU A 127 2.54 3.23 -7.68
C LEU A 127 2.04 2.81 -6.29
N GLU A 128 1.30 1.71 -6.21
CA GLU A 128 0.80 1.15 -4.96
C GLU A 128 1.94 0.75 -4.03
N ARG A 129 2.99 0.09 -4.53
CA ARG A 129 4.18 -0.25 -3.74
C ARG A 129 4.94 0.97 -3.21
N ARG A 130 5.03 2.04 -4.00
CA ARG A 130 5.69 3.28 -3.59
C ARG A 130 4.95 3.98 -2.44
N MET A 131 3.61 3.88 -2.42
CA MET A 131 2.76 4.59 -1.48
C MET A 131 2.36 3.76 -0.25
N SER A 132 2.29 2.42 -0.37
CA SER A 132 1.85 1.51 0.70
C SER A 132 2.68 1.60 1.99
N SER A 133 3.92 2.09 1.90
CA SER A 133 4.78 2.32 3.07
C SER A 133 4.53 3.67 3.77
N LEU A 134 3.77 4.57 3.15
CA LEU A 134 3.61 5.95 3.63
C LEU A 134 2.22 6.22 4.21
N ARG A 135 1.13 5.79 3.53
CA ARG A 135 -0.25 6.11 3.93
C ARG A 135 -1.28 5.10 3.42
N GLU A 136 -2.48 5.13 4.01
CA GLU A 136 -3.65 4.47 3.43
C GLU A 136 -3.95 5.04 2.04
N SER A 137 -3.73 4.23 1.03
CA SER A 137 -3.93 4.61 -0.36
C SER A 137 -4.66 3.51 -1.13
N SER A 138 -5.41 3.90 -2.15
CA SER A 138 -6.10 2.97 -3.05
C SER A 138 -5.82 3.35 -4.49
N PHE A 139 -5.50 2.35 -5.30
CA PHE A 139 -5.18 2.51 -6.72
C PHE A 139 -6.13 1.64 -7.53
N GLN A 140 -6.87 2.23 -8.45
CA GLN A 140 -7.85 1.52 -9.27
C GLN A 140 -7.69 1.92 -10.74
N ILE A 141 -7.77 0.94 -11.64
CA ILE A 141 -7.89 1.21 -13.07
C ILE A 141 -9.35 1.49 -13.37
N VAL A 142 -9.62 2.67 -13.93
CA VAL A 142 -10.96 3.10 -14.34
C VAL A 142 -10.98 3.34 -15.85
N LYS A 143 -12.09 2.97 -16.48
CA LYS A 143 -12.29 3.13 -17.93
C LYS A 143 -13.33 4.21 -18.20
N TYR A 144 -12.97 5.17 -19.07
CA TYR A 144 -13.87 6.20 -19.57
C TYR A 144 -13.91 6.13 -21.11
N GLY A 145 -14.99 5.64 -21.68
CA GLY A 145 -15.06 5.34 -23.12
C GLY A 145 -14.03 4.26 -23.47
N ASP A 146 -13.17 4.56 -24.44
CA ASP A 146 -12.10 3.67 -24.86
C ASP A 146 -10.77 3.90 -24.14
N GLU A 147 -10.71 4.94 -23.29
CA GLU A 147 -9.50 5.30 -22.56
C GLU A 147 -9.48 4.71 -21.15
N LYS A 148 -8.28 4.33 -20.69
CA LYS A 148 -8.03 3.80 -19.35
C LYS A 148 -7.18 4.75 -18.54
N PHE A 149 -7.54 4.92 -17.26
CA PHE A 149 -6.90 5.82 -16.32
C PHE A 149 -6.58 5.06 -15.03
N ILE A 150 -5.62 5.57 -14.28
CA ILE A 150 -5.37 5.11 -12.91
C ILE A 150 -5.94 6.17 -11.98
N GLN A 151 -6.91 5.77 -11.17
CA GLN A 151 -7.46 6.57 -10.10
C GLN A 151 -6.67 6.29 -8.83
N ILE A 152 -6.13 7.34 -8.23
CA ILE A 152 -5.31 7.31 -7.01
C ILE A 152 -6.07 8.04 -5.92
N GLN A 153 -6.26 7.36 -4.79
CA GLN A 153 -6.91 7.93 -3.61
C GLN A 153 -5.93 7.84 -2.43
N ILE A 154 -5.66 8.97 -1.79
CA ILE A 154 -4.74 9.06 -0.64
C ILE A 154 -5.46 9.78 0.50
N ALA A 155 -5.77 9.05 1.57
CA ALA A 155 -6.41 9.62 2.75
C ALA A 155 -5.44 10.59 3.46
N GLY A 156 -5.91 11.81 3.74
CA GLY A 156 -5.08 12.87 4.36
C GLY A 156 -3.87 13.31 3.53
N GLY A 157 -3.78 12.93 2.24
CA GLY A 157 -2.67 13.28 1.34
C GLY A 157 -2.67 14.74 0.90
N THR A 158 -1.52 15.22 0.40
CA THR A 158 -1.33 16.55 -0.17
C THR A 158 -1.10 16.49 -1.68
N GLU A 159 -1.38 17.59 -2.38
CA GLU A 159 -1.17 17.68 -3.83
C GLU A 159 0.31 17.47 -4.21
N ASP A 160 1.23 17.93 -3.34
CA ASP A 160 2.67 17.77 -3.55
C ASP A 160 3.10 16.30 -3.45
N GLU A 161 2.46 15.49 -2.60
CA GLU A 161 2.71 14.05 -2.53
C GLU A 161 2.34 13.34 -3.84
N ILE A 162 1.19 13.68 -4.43
CA ILE A 162 0.79 13.14 -5.75
C ILE A 162 1.78 13.56 -6.83
N LYS A 163 2.14 14.86 -6.87
CA LYS A 163 3.12 15.36 -7.85
C LYS A 163 4.47 14.67 -7.69
N LYS A 164 4.95 14.49 -6.47
CA LYS A 164 6.19 13.72 -6.20
C LYS A 164 6.07 12.27 -6.65
N LEU A 165 4.97 11.59 -6.31
CA LEU A 165 4.73 10.20 -6.68
C LEU A 165 4.76 9.98 -8.19
N ILE A 166 4.19 10.92 -8.96
CA ILE A 166 4.02 10.81 -10.41
C ILE A 166 5.28 11.28 -11.15
N ASN A 167 5.90 12.36 -10.67
CA ASN A 167 7.09 12.96 -11.31
C ASN A 167 8.37 12.14 -11.09
N THR A 168 8.39 11.24 -10.09
CA THR A 168 9.49 10.31 -9.92
C THR A 168 9.29 9.12 -10.85
N THR A 169 10.01 9.09 -11.95
CA THR A 169 9.96 7.95 -12.90
C THR A 169 10.52 6.68 -12.27
N GLY A 170 11.37 6.83 -11.23
CA GLY A 170 12.00 5.72 -10.52
C GLY A 170 13.04 5.01 -11.39
N ILE A 171 13.63 5.72 -12.36
CA ILE A 171 14.73 5.18 -13.16
C ILE A 171 15.93 4.98 -12.26
N PHE A 172 16.25 3.71 -12.04
CA PHE A 172 17.45 3.31 -11.31
C PHE A 172 18.58 3.06 -12.27
N GLU A 173 19.75 3.63 -11.99
CA GLU A 173 21.00 3.40 -12.73
C GLU A 173 22.14 3.12 -11.75
N ALA A 174 22.97 2.15 -12.09
CA ALA A 174 24.21 1.88 -11.39
C ALA A 174 25.38 2.05 -12.35
N LYS A 175 26.33 2.91 -11.98
CA LYS A 175 27.48 3.29 -12.81
C LYS A 175 28.78 3.01 -12.05
N ILE A 176 29.81 2.52 -12.77
CA ILE A 176 31.13 2.23 -12.20
C ILE A 176 32.19 3.05 -12.96
N PRO A 177 32.77 4.11 -12.36
CA PRO A 177 33.77 4.91 -13.02
C PRO A 177 35.06 4.10 -13.32
N ILE A 178 35.46 4.12 -14.56
CA ILE A 178 36.73 3.53 -15.05
C ILE A 178 37.72 4.69 -15.22
N PRO A 179 38.89 4.66 -14.56
CA PRO A 179 39.91 5.68 -14.75
C PRO A 179 40.61 5.49 -16.12
N VAL A 180 40.69 6.59 -16.86
CA VAL A 180 41.32 6.67 -18.16
C VAL A 180 42.44 7.70 -18.07
N LYS A 181 43.67 7.31 -18.43
CA LYS A 181 44.84 8.21 -18.55
C LYS A 181 45.03 8.58 -20.01
N PHE A 182 45.34 9.84 -20.26
CA PHE A 182 45.62 10.36 -21.61
C PHE A 182 47.13 10.48 -21.79
N GLU A 183 47.64 9.89 -22.88
CA GLU A 183 48.98 10.06 -23.35
C GLU A 183 48.93 10.72 -24.73
N ASN A 184 49.55 11.87 -24.90
CA ASN A 184 49.48 12.69 -26.13
C ASN A 184 48.05 13.03 -26.58
N GLY A 185 47.14 13.20 -25.61
CA GLY A 185 45.75 13.55 -25.89
C GLY A 185 44.81 12.37 -26.21
N GLU A 186 45.34 11.15 -26.28
CA GLU A 186 44.60 9.91 -26.54
C GLU A 186 44.53 9.04 -25.28
N GLY A 187 43.38 8.44 -24.98
CA GLY A 187 43.15 7.58 -23.84
C GLY A 187 42.40 6.31 -24.24
N ILE A 188 42.66 5.21 -23.54
CA ILE A 188 42.00 3.92 -23.79
C ILE A 188 41.08 3.58 -22.62
N VAL A 189 39.82 3.40 -22.92
CA VAL A 189 38.80 2.89 -21.97
C VAL A 189 38.89 1.36 -21.94
N LYS A 190 39.32 0.81 -20.82
CA LYS A 190 39.52 -0.65 -20.64
C LYS A 190 38.25 -1.30 -20.15
N PHE A 191 37.30 -1.59 -21.04
CA PHE A 191 36.04 -2.26 -20.75
C PHE A 191 36.01 -3.68 -21.31
N GLY A 192 35.94 -4.69 -20.44
CA GLY A 192 36.02 -6.10 -20.85
C GLY A 192 37.40 -6.56 -21.26
N ASP A 193 37.51 -7.38 -22.30
CA ASP A 193 38.75 -7.88 -22.89
C ASP A 193 39.39 -6.83 -23.82
N GLU A 194 40.67 -7.01 -24.17
CA GLU A 194 41.39 -6.06 -25.01
C GLU A 194 40.70 -5.77 -26.35
N LYS A 195 40.00 -6.75 -26.92
CA LYS A 195 39.20 -6.59 -28.15
C LYS A 195 37.95 -5.69 -27.96
N GLU A 196 37.61 -5.39 -26.74
CA GLU A 196 36.45 -4.55 -26.37
C GLU A 196 36.88 -3.19 -25.85
N TRP A 197 38.17 -2.90 -25.80
CA TRP A 197 38.68 -1.58 -25.44
C TRP A 197 38.42 -0.60 -26.58
N PHE A 198 38.25 0.66 -26.24
CA PHE A 198 38.01 1.73 -27.21
C PHE A 198 38.76 3.00 -26.84
N GLU A 199 39.05 3.81 -27.87
CA GLU A 199 39.82 5.03 -27.76
C GLU A 199 38.89 6.24 -27.57
N VAL A 200 39.35 7.18 -26.75
CA VAL A 200 38.77 8.49 -26.56
C VAL A 200 39.86 9.54 -26.61
N LYS A 201 39.55 10.74 -27.12
CA LYS A 201 40.53 11.85 -27.15
C LYS A 201 40.06 12.93 -26.18
N ILE A 202 40.98 13.59 -25.50
CA ILE A 202 40.68 14.76 -24.70
C ILE A 202 40.58 15.97 -25.62
N SER A 203 39.65 16.90 -25.38
CA SER A 203 39.53 18.14 -26.15
C SER A 203 40.71 19.08 -25.86
N ASP A 204 40.99 19.99 -26.77
CA ASP A 204 42.06 21.02 -26.61
C ASP A 204 41.86 21.88 -25.35
N LYS A 205 40.61 22.10 -24.95
CA LYS A 205 40.25 22.84 -23.75
C LYS A 205 40.35 21.99 -22.46
N LYS A 206 40.52 20.69 -22.57
CA LYS A 206 40.56 19.73 -21.46
C LYS A 206 39.28 19.71 -20.57
N ASP A 207 38.14 20.13 -21.12
CA ASP A 207 36.82 20.17 -20.44
C ASP A 207 35.84 19.14 -20.95
N SER A 208 36.21 18.43 -22.01
CA SER A 208 35.37 17.41 -22.67
C SER A 208 36.26 16.30 -23.27
N ILE A 209 35.62 15.19 -23.63
CA ILE A 209 36.25 14.13 -24.42
C ILE A 209 35.61 14.05 -25.80
N ILE A 210 36.35 13.58 -26.79
CA ILE A 210 35.89 13.34 -28.14
C ILE A 210 35.80 11.84 -28.35
N TYR A 211 34.61 11.34 -28.69
CA TYR A 211 34.37 9.96 -29.06
C TYR A 211 33.64 9.91 -30.42
N GLU A 212 34.16 9.17 -31.39
CA GLU A 212 33.65 9.09 -32.77
C GLU A 212 33.30 10.47 -33.37
N GLY A 213 34.15 11.48 -33.10
CA GLY A 213 33.95 12.85 -33.62
C GLY A 213 32.92 13.69 -32.89
N LYS A 214 32.28 13.16 -31.85
CA LYS A 214 31.37 13.92 -30.99
C LYS A 214 32.08 14.37 -29.73
N GLU A 215 31.89 15.62 -29.35
CA GLU A 215 32.31 16.17 -28.08
C GLU A 215 31.34 15.78 -26.99
N ILE A 216 31.84 15.19 -25.89
CA ILE A 216 31.07 14.71 -24.72
C ILE A 216 31.55 15.48 -23.50
N ARG A 217 30.67 16.21 -22.87
CA ARG A 217 30.94 17.00 -21.67
C ARG A 217 30.66 16.24 -20.39
N ILE A 218 31.08 16.78 -19.26
CA ILE A 218 30.80 16.20 -17.94
C ILE A 218 29.28 16.02 -17.75
N ASN A 219 28.88 14.85 -17.29
CA ASN A 219 27.49 14.36 -17.14
C ASN A 219 26.77 14.04 -18.46
N GLU A 220 27.42 14.17 -19.62
CA GLU A 220 26.86 13.67 -20.88
C GLU A 220 27.24 12.21 -21.11
N SER A 221 26.40 11.50 -21.86
CA SER A 221 26.53 10.08 -22.14
C SER A 221 26.67 9.80 -23.63
N PHE A 222 27.36 8.70 -23.93
CA PHE A 222 27.49 8.12 -25.28
C PHE A 222 27.29 6.60 -25.20
N ILE A 223 27.06 5.96 -26.33
CA ILE A 223 26.79 4.53 -26.40
C ILE A 223 27.94 3.83 -27.12
N TYR A 224 28.51 2.80 -26.48
CA TYR A 224 29.47 1.89 -27.09
C TYR A 224 28.99 0.45 -26.96
N LYS A 225 28.84 -0.26 -28.07
CA LYS A 225 28.33 -1.67 -28.13
C LYS A 225 27.08 -1.93 -27.29
N GLY A 226 26.13 -0.98 -27.28
CA GLY A 226 24.86 -1.09 -26.55
C GLY A 226 24.94 -0.78 -25.06
N VAL A 227 26.11 -0.37 -24.54
CA VAL A 227 26.30 0.08 -23.17
C VAL A 227 26.42 1.61 -23.15
N GLU A 228 25.71 2.25 -22.27
CA GLU A 228 25.75 3.70 -22.06
C GLU A 228 26.92 4.06 -21.15
N PHE A 229 27.78 4.97 -21.59
CA PHE A 229 28.91 5.50 -20.84
C PHE A 229 28.69 6.96 -20.54
N THR A 230 28.93 7.40 -19.31
CA THR A 230 28.80 8.79 -18.87
C THR A 230 30.17 9.33 -18.48
N LEU A 231 30.50 10.54 -18.90
CA LEU A 231 31.70 11.22 -18.45
C LEU A 231 31.47 11.84 -17.07
N PHE A 232 32.16 11.34 -16.04
CA PHE A 232 32.00 11.80 -14.65
C PHE A 232 32.88 12.98 -14.32
N GLU A 233 34.15 12.89 -14.69
CA GLU A 233 35.15 13.87 -14.30
C GLU A 233 36.28 13.92 -15.31
N ILE A 234 36.90 15.08 -15.49
CA ILE A 234 38.14 15.28 -16.23
C ILE A 234 39.11 16.01 -15.33
N LYS A 235 40.32 15.52 -15.24
CA LYS A 235 41.46 16.14 -14.51
C LYS A 235 42.70 16.11 -15.39
N ASN A 236 43.16 17.26 -15.84
CA ASN A 236 44.36 17.47 -16.64
C ASN A 236 44.60 16.38 -17.72
N ASP A 237 45.19 15.25 -17.33
CA ASP A 237 45.56 14.13 -18.22
C ASP A 237 44.87 12.82 -17.83
N SER A 238 43.72 12.91 -17.15
CA SER A 238 42.89 11.76 -16.79
C SER A 238 41.41 12.09 -16.82
N ALA A 239 40.56 11.06 -17.07
CA ALA A 239 39.13 11.17 -16.97
C ALA A 239 38.53 9.96 -16.23
N LEU A 240 37.39 10.14 -15.65
CA LEU A 240 36.54 9.07 -15.13
C LEU A 240 35.34 8.87 -16.06
N ILE A 241 35.31 7.74 -16.74
CA ILE A 241 34.25 7.35 -17.69
C ILE A 241 33.48 6.16 -17.11
N ALA A 242 32.19 6.30 -16.90
CA ALA A 242 31.41 5.33 -16.18
C ALA A 242 30.39 4.61 -17.08
N PRO A 243 30.55 3.29 -17.36
CA PRO A 243 29.50 2.48 -17.95
C PRO A 243 28.31 2.34 -16.99
N THR A 244 27.11 2.38 -17.53
CA THR A 244 25.87 2.02 -16.83
C THR A 244 25.74 0.50 -16.83
N VAL A 245 26.09 -0.10 -15.68
CA VAL A 245 26.14 -1.58 -15.53
C VAL A 245 24.77 -2.17 -15.23
N TYR A 246 23.94 -1.47 -14.44
CA TYR A 246 22.55 -1.84 -14.16
C TYR A 246 21.64 -0.66 -14.47
N LYS A 247 20.50 -0.94 -15.10
CA LYS A 247 19.47 0.06 -15.38
C LYS A 247 18.10 -0.60 -15.23
N ASN A 248 17.26 -0.02 -14.35
CA ASN A 248 15.84 -0.32 -14.31
C ASN A 248 15.10 0.89 -14.83
N SER A 249 14.64 0.80 -16.06
CA SER A 249 13.77 1.76 -16.74
C SER A 249 12.60 1.02 -17.35
N GLY A 250 11.59 1.73 -17.88
CA GLY A 250 10.44 1.07 -18.51
C GLY A 250 10.78 0.09 -19.63
N GLU A 251 11.92 0.26 -20.27
CA GLU A 251 12.38 -0.56 -21.42
C GLU A 251 13.45 -1.60 -21.03
N ARG A 252 14.17 -1.40 -19.93
CA ARG A 252 15.27 -2.26 -19.49
C ARG A 252 15.17 -2.52 -17.99
N ILE A 253 15.03 -3.80 -17.60
CA ILE A 253 14.98 -4.26 -16.22
C ILE A 253 16.15 -5.19 -15.98
N ASP A 254 17.22 -4.66 -15.41
CA ASP A 254 18.43 -5.42 -15.10
C ASP A 254 18.38 -6.05 -13.72
N VAL A 255 17.75 -5.41 -12.73
CA VAL A 255 17.53 -5.95 -11.39
C VAL A 255 16.21 -6.72 -11.37
N VAL A 256 16.30 -8.04 -11.40
CA VAL A 256 15.16 -8.95 -11.50
C VAL A 256 14.47 -9.13 -10.15
N ARG A 257 15.29 -9.31 -9.09
CA ARG A 257 14.78 -9.60 -7.76
C ARG A 257 15.67 -9.01 -6.67
N VAL A 258 15.05 -8.47 -5.64
CA VAL A 258 15.72 -8.05 -4.41
C VAL A 258 15.13 -8.89 -3.27
N TYR A 259 15.98 -9.65 -2.62
CA TYR A 259 15.59 -10.57 -1.55
C TYR A 259 15.34 -9.82 -0.24
N THR A 260 14.27 -10.19 0.46
CA THR A 260 13.89 -9.60 1.76
C THR A 260 13.68 -10.64 2.86
N ASP A 261 13.75 -11.92 2.49
CA ASP A 261 13.62 -13.02 3.43
C ASP A 261 14.85 -13.10 4.36
N PRO A 262 14.70 -13.62 5.60
CA PRO A 262 15.78 -13.64 6.59
C PRO A 262 17.05 -14.41 6.20
N GLN A 263 16.98 -15.30 5.21
CA GLN A 263 18.13 -16.07 4.73
C GLN A 263 19.05 -15.20 3.86
N HIS A 264 18.46 -14.29 3.08
CA HIS A 264 19.17 -13.45 2.12
C HIS A 264 19.24 -11.98 2.56
N SER A 265 18.52 -11.57 3.61
CA SER A 265 18.46 -10.18 4.09
C SER A 265 18.43 -10.12 5.61
N TYR A 266 19.54 -9.67 6.22
CA TYR A 266 19.67 -9.64 7.67
C TYR A 266 20.52 -8.45 8.14
N VAL A 267 20.48 -8.22 9.45
CA VAL A 267 21.34 -7.29 10.18
C VAL A 267 21.94 -8.03 11.36
N GLN A 268 23.27 -7.96 11.51
CA GLN A 268 24.00 -8.64 12.59
C GLN A 268 24.95 -7.68 13.30
N ASN A 269 25.19 -7.91 14.60
CA ASN A 269 26.20 -7.15 15.36
C ASN A 269 27.58 -7.72 15.10
N VAL A 270 28.53 -6.88 14.74
CA VAL A 270 29.93 -7.26 14.48
C VAL A 270 30.84 -6.31 15.23
N GLY A 271 31.23 -6.67 16.46
CA GLY A 271 32.28 -5.96 17.21
C GLY A 271 31.99 -4.49 17.54
N GLY A 272 30.74 -4.14 17.82
CA GLY A 272 30.34 -2.78 18.26
C GLY A 272 29.70 -1.92 17.17
N TYR A 273 29.54 -2.44 15.96
CA TYR A 273 28.74 -1.85 14.89
C TYR A 273 27.81 -2.91 14.29
N TYR A 274 26.81 -2.49 13.50
CA TYR A 274 25.84 -3.36 12.88
C TYR A 274 26.12 -3.45 11.37
N GLU A 275 26.40 -4.67 10.90
CA GLU A 275 26.54 -4.99 9.49
C GLU A 275 25.18 -5.43 8.93
N TRP A 276 24.74 -4.86 7.84
CA TRP A 276 23.56 -5.27 7.11
C TRP A 276 23.91 -5.83 5.74
N LYS A 277 23.09 -6.76 5.29
CA LYS A 277 23.27 -7.42 4.00
C LYS A 277 21.93 -7.77 3.39
N PHE A 278 21.84 -7.70 2.07
CA PHE A 278 20.79 -8.34 1.29
C PHE A 278 21.33 -8.78 -0.08
N ASP A 279 20.65 -9.77 -0.69
CA ASP A 279 21.03 -10.31 -1.98
C ASP A 279 20.13 -9.74 -3.09
N VAL A 280 20.74 -9.58 -4.28
CA VAL A 280 20.09 -9.02 -5.47
C VAL A 280 20.36 -9.96 -6.63
N GLU A 281 19.32 -10.29 -7.40
CA GLU A 281 19.41 -11.04 -8.63
C GLU A 281 19.30 -10.10 -9.83
N VAL A 282 20.28 -10.20 -10.75
CA VAL A 282 20.35 -9.38 -11.95
C VAL A 282 20.30 -10.24 -13.21
N THR A 283 19.93 -9.64 -14.34
CA THR A 283 19.95 -10.33 -15.63
C THR A 283 21.38 -10.74 -16.00
N ARG A 284 21.49 -11.75 -16.88
CA ARG A 284 22.80 -12.22 -17.36
C ARG A 284 23.58 -11.12 -18.09
N ASN A 285 22.90 -10.34 -18.92
CA ASN A 285 23.51 -9.23 -19.64
C ASN A 285 24.06 -8.16 -18.69
N ALA A 286 23.31 -7.84 -17.63
CA ALA A 286 23.74 -6.90 -16.61
C ALA A 286 24.94 -7.43 -15.82
N ALA A 287 24.96 -8.71 -15.47
CA ALA A 287 26.10 -9.38 -14.85
C ALA A 287 27.35 -9.35 -15.73
N GLU A 288 27.21 -9.54 -17.02
CA GLU A 288 28.30 -9.44 -18.00
C GLU A 288 28.83 -8.01 -18.13
N ASN A 289 27.94 -7.00 -18.19
CA ASN A 289 28.33 -5.58 -18.24
C ASN A 289 29.07 -5.15 -16.96
N PHE A 290 28.57 -5.60 -15.80
CA PHE A 290 29.25 -5.38 -14.54
C PHE A 290 30.67 -5.99 -14.55
N TYR A 291 30.78 -7.26 -14.93
CA TYR A 291 32.05 -7.95 -15.03
C TYR A 291 33.03 -7.23 -15.96
N LYS A 292 32.57 -6.79 -17.15
CA LYS A 292 33.39 -6.03 -18.09
C LYS A 292 33.89 -4.71 -17.51
N ALA A 293 33.06 -4.03 -16.73
CA ALA A 293 33.42 -2.78 -16.09
C ALA A 293 34.49 -2.94 -15.01
N VAL A 294 34.44 -4.04 -14.25
CA VAL A 294 35.32 -4.24 -13.11
C VAL A 294 36.61 -5.05 -13.43
N LYS A 295 36.62 -5.77 -14.54
CA LYS A 295 37.70 -6.71 -14.90
C LYS A 295 39.09 -6.09 -14.87
N ASN A 296 39.24 -4.84 -15.31
CA ASN A 296 40.53 -4.16 -15.45
C ASN A 296 40.82 -3.17 -14.31
N LEU A 297 39.94 -3.06 -13.30
CA LEU A 297 40.15 -2.17 -12.16
C LEU A 297 41.25 -2.72 -11.23
N GLY A 298 42.00 -1.85 -10.60
CA GLY A 298 42.96 -2.19 -9.56
C GLY A 298 42.28 -2.67 -8.28
N ILE A 299 43.07 -3.27 -7.37
CA ILE A 299 42.62 -3.74 -6.05
C ILE A 299 43.24 -2.85 -4.98
N ARG A 300 42.40 -2.39 -4.03
CA ARG A 300 42.81 -1.70 -2.81
C ARG A 300 42.47 -2.53 -1.59
N TYR A 301 43.26 -2.40 -0.55
CA TYR A 301 42.99 -3.06 0.74
C TYR A 301 42.56 -2.03 1.75
N GLU A 302 41.44 -2.30 2.43
CA GLU A 302 40.86 -1.43 3.44
C GLU A 302 40.35 -2.31 4.60
N ALA A 303 40.78 -2.04 5.82
CA ALA A 303 40.44 -2.81 7.03
C ALA A 303 40.55 -4.34 6.88
N GLY A 304 41.63 -4.82 6.18
CA GLY A 304 41.87 -6.26 5.98
C GLY A 304 40.99 -6.92 4.90
N ARG A 305 40.13 -6.16 4.20
CA ARG A 305 39.30 -6.64 3.09
C ARG A 305 39.83 -6.08 1.76
N ALA A 306 39.72 -6.88 0.71
CA ALA A 306 40.14 -6.49 -0.64
C ALA A 306 38.96 -5.95 -1.44
N TYR A 307 39.01 -4.68 -1.84
CA TYR A 307 38.04 -3.99 -2.66
C TYR A 307 38.65 -3.56 -3.99
N LEU A 308 37.82 -3.24 -4.95
CA LEU A 308 38.24 -2.58 -6.17
C LEU A 308 38.51 -1.09 -5.92
N GLU A 309 39.38 -0.49 -6.75
CA GLU A 309 39.73 0.94 -6.64
C GLU A 309 38.50 1.85 -6.88
N SER A 310 37.59 1.44 -7.76
CA SER A 310 36.37 2.18 -8.04
C SER A 310 35.19 1.68 -7.20
N LYS A 311 34.23 2.57 -6.97
CA LYS A 311 32.97 2.28 -6.32
C LYS A 311 31.85 2.16 -7.36
N ILE A 312 30.77 1.48 -7.01
CA ILE A 312 29.53 1.53 -7.76
C ILE A 312 28.67 2.69 -7.24
N TYR A 313 28.23 3.55 -8.14
CA TYR A 313 27.41 4.72 -7.86
C TYR A 313 25.98 4.44 -8.27
N LEU A 314 25.05 4.57 -7.33
CA LEU A 314 23.64 4.29 -7.52
C LEU A 314 22.87 5.61 -7.71
N TYR A 315 22.17 5.73 -8.81
CA TYR A 315 21.37 6.88 -9.16
C TYR A 315 19.89 6.51 -9.20
N LEU A 316 19.06 7.42 -8.74
CA LEU A 316 17.60 7.39 -8.89
C LEU A 316 17.15 8.69 -9.54
N ASP A 317 16.50 8.58 -10.71
CA ASP A 317 16.07 9.74 -11.50
C ASP A 317 17.21 10.76 -11.74
N GLY A 318 18.40 10.27 -12.03
CA GLY A 318 19.59 11.07 -12.29
C GLY A 318 20.25 11.69 -11.05
N LYS A 319 19.71 11.51 -9.84
CA LYS A 319 20.32 11.97 -8.58
C LYS A 319 21.10 10.86 -7.93
N LEU A 320 22.33 11.17 -7.49
CA LEU A 320 23.16 10.24 -6.73
C LEU A 320 22.50 9.94 -5.38
N VAL A 321 22.26 8.66 -5.14
CA VAL A 321 21.56 8.16 -3.95
C VAL A 321 22.53 7.51 -2.99
N SER A 322 23.49 6.72 -3.51
CA SER A 322 24.47 6.01 -2.71
C SER A 322 25.70 5.63 -3.54
N ASN A 323 26.80 5.34 -2.87
CA ASN A 323 27.96 4.70 -3.49
C ASN A 323 28.44 3.57 -2.58
N LEU A 324 28.76 2.41 -3.20
CA LEU A 324 29.16 1.20 -2.48
C LEU A 324 30.53 0.72 -2.95
N SER A 325 31.34 0.20 -2.04
CA SER A 325 32.62 -0.45 -2.36
C SER A 325 32.34 -1.82 -3.00
N ILE A 326 33.14 -2.16 -4.03
CA ILE A 326 32.96 -3.41 -4.78
C ILE A 326 34.01 -4.42 -4.27
N SER A 327 33.56 -5.60 -3.83
CA SER A 327 34.47 -6.68 -3.44
C SER A 327 35.34 -7.13 -4.62
N SER A 328 36.64 -7.35 -4.38
CA SER A 328 37.55 -7.84 -5.39
C SER A 328 37.18 -9.21 -5.97
N THR A 329 36.40 -10.01 -5.24
CA THR A 329 35.92 -11.33 -5.68
C THR A 329 35.00 -11.27 -6.89
N LEU A 330 34.28 -10.15 -7.06
CA LEU A 330 33.34 -9.93 -8.18
C LEU A 330 34.09 -9.66 -9.51
N LYS A 331 35.40 -9.46 -9.48
CA LYS A 331 36.25 -9.29 -10.67
C LYS A 331 36.47 -10.59 -11.45
N ASN A 332 36.26 -11.76 -10.84
CA ASN A 332 36.74 -13.04 -11.38
C ASN A 332 35.81 -13.65 -12.43
N ARG A 333 34.49 -13.44 -12.30
CA ARG A 333 33.47 -14.01 -13.20
C ARG A 333 32.18 -13.21 -13.17
N PRO A 334 31.36 -13.24 -14.25
CA PRO A 334 30.00 -12.70 -14.21
C PRO A 334 29.17 -13.42 -13.16
N THR A 335 28.48 -12.66 -12.31
CA THR A 335 27.66 -13.20 -11.23
C THR A 335 26.27 -12.58 -11.30
N THR A 336 25.25 -13.42 -11.48
CA THR A 336 23.84 -12.97 -11.54
C THR A 336 23.23 -12.71 -10.16
N MET A 337 23.84 -13.28 -9.11
CA MET A 337 23.44 -13.02 -7.73
C MET A 337 24.57 -12.28 -7.01
N ALA A 338 24.32 -11.06 -6.60
CA ALA A 338 25.26 -10.22 -5.89
C ALA A 338 24.70 -9.85 -4.52
N SER A 339 25.62 -9.74 -3.53
CA SER A 339 25.26 -9.27 -2.21
C SER A 339 25.57 -7.79 -2.07
N VAL A 340 24.61 -7.03 -1.56
CA VAL A 340 24.76 -5.64 -1.16
C VAL A 340 24.89 -5.61 0.36
N SER A 341 25.94 -4.99 0.88
CA SER A 341 26.17 -4.89 2.33
C SER A 341 26.70 -3.52 2.71
N GLY A 342 26.46 -3.14 3.94
CA GLY A 342 26.98 -1.93 4.56
C GLY A 342 27.05 -2.09 6.06
N SER A 343 27.47 -1.04 6.76
CA SER A 343 27.55 -1.03 8.22
C SER A 343 27.11 0.31 8.77
N ALA A 344 26.45 0.28 9.93
CA ALA A 344 26.03 1.46 10.65
C ALA A 344 26.37 1.34 12.14
N PRO A 345 26.50 2.47 12.87
CA PRO A 345 26.80 2.48 14.30
C PRO A 345 25.71 1.81 15.14
N THR A 346 24.45 1.97 14.74
CA THR A 346 23.28 1.40 15.45
C THR A 346 22.54 0.37 14.62
N ARG A 347 21.78 -0.50 15.29
CA ARG A 347 20.96 -1.52 14.64
C ARG A 347 19.86 -0.88 13.80
N GLU A 348 19.31 0.20 14.30
CA GLU A 348 18.21 0.96 13.69
C GLU A 348 18.67 1.58 12.36
N GLU A 349 19.81 2.27 12.35
CA GLU A 349 20.41 2.83 11.13
C GLU A 349 20.72 1.74 10.11
N ALA A 350 21.29 0.62 10.55
CA ALA A 350 21.58 -0.52 9.68
C ALA A 350 20.31 -1.07 9.01
N ILE A 351 19.20 -1.17 9.76
CA ILE A 351 17.89 -1.58 9.22
C ILE A 351 17.36 -0.54 8.23
N GLN A 352 17.51 0.75 8.54
CA GLN A 352 17.01 1.85 7.70
C GLN A 352 17.74 1.90 6.37
N GLU A 353 19.08 1.92 6.39
CA GLU A 353 19.91 1.92 5.18
C GLU A 353 19.60 0.70 4.29
N LYS A 354 19.52 -0.48 4.92
CA LYS A 354 19.18 -1.71 4.22
C LYS A 354 17.82 -1.62 3.54
N ASN A 355 16.78 -1.25 4.31
CA ASN A 355 15.41 -1.20 3.81
C ASN A 355 15.25 -0.12 2.72
N TRP A 356 15.93 1.02 2.88
CA TRP A 356 15.89 2.11 1.92
C TRP A 356 16.53 1.71 0.58
N LEU A 357 17.73 1.08 0.60
CA LEU A 357 18.36 0.56 -0.60
C LEU A 357 17.54 -0.56 -1.26
N GLN A 358 16.96 -1.47 -0.46
CA GLN A 358 16.04 -2.48 -0.98
C GLN A 358 14.82 -1.84 -1.65
N LEU A 359 14.26 -0.78 -1.07
CA LEU A 359 13.11 -0.07 -1.64
C LEU A 359 13.46 0.55 -2.99
N ILE A 360 14.61 1.23 -3.11
CA ILE A 360 15.07 1.84 -4.36
C ILE A 360 15.25 0.79 -5.45
N LEU A 361 15.92 -0.30 -5.14
CA LEU A 361 16.19 -1.38 -6.10
C LEU A 361 14.90 -2.14 -6.50
N ARG A 362 13.90 -2.18 -5.61
CA ARG A 362 12.59 -2.81 -5.85
C ARG A 362 11.57 -1.88 -6.49
N SER A 363 11.70 -0.57 -6.31
CA SER A 363 10.82 0.41 -6.93
C SER A 363 11.09 0.39 -8.43
N GLY A 364 10.39 -0.51 -9.15
CA GLY A 364 10.48 -0.58 -10.60
C GLY A 364 10.19 0.78 -11.22
N ALA A 365 10.97 1.18 -12.21
CA ALA A 365 10.68 2.37 -13.01
C ALA A 365 9.28 2.25 -13.62
N LEU A 366 8.59 3.38 -13.71
CA LEU A 366 7.35 3.43 -14.46
C LEU A 366 7.69 3.20 -15.94
N PRO A 367 6.98 2.29 -16.63
CA PRO A 367 7.24 1.99 -18.04
C PRO A 367 7.05 3.21 -18.97
N THR A 368 6.32 4.21 -18.51
CA THR A 368 6.08 5.47 -19.21
C THR A 368 5.80 6.57 -18.20
N ASN A 369 6.03 7.82 -18.60
CA ASN A 369 5.60 8.97 -17.80
C ASN A 369 4.09 8.98 -17.64
N LEU A 370 3.63 9.56 -16.56
CA LEU A 370 2.23 9.72 -16.25
C LEU A 370 1.84 11.19 -16.33
N GLN A 371 0.73 11.46 -16.98
CA GLN A 371 0.10 12.77 -17.01
C GLN A 371 -1.02 12.84 -15.96
N ILE A 372 -1.01 13.89 -15.18
CA ILE A 372 -2.10 14.18 -14.24
C ILE A 372 -3.24 14.80 -15.05
N ILE A 373 -4.38 14.12 -15.09
CA ILE A 373 -5.59 14.61 -15.76
C ILE A 373 -6.40 15.48 -14.80
N SER A 374 -6.51 15.05 -13.54
CA SER A 374 -7.26 15.78 -12.53
C SER A 374 -6.71 15.50 -11.13
N ILE A 375 -6.66 16.55 -10.31
CA ILE A 375 -6.45 16.43 -8.86
C ILE A 375 -7.62 17.12 -8.18
N LYS A 376 -8.26 16.41 -7.27
CA LYS A 376 -9.35 16.91 -6.43
C LYS A 376 -8.97 16.77 -4.96
N VAL A 377 -8.83 17.88 -4.29
CA VAL A 377 -8.60 17.92 -2.83
C VAL A 377 -9.96 17.88 -2.14
N ILE A 378 -10.15 16.90 -1.27
CA ILE A 378 -11.36 16.70 -0.47
C ILE A 378 -11.04 17.16 0.96
N SER A 379 -11.70 18.21 1.41
CA SER A 379 -11.44 18.79 2.73
C SER A 379 -11.93 17.87 3.85
N PRO A 380 -11.10 17.60 4.88
CA PRO A 380 -11.49 16.78 6.03
C PRO A 380 -12.55 17.43 6.94
N LYS A 381 -12.88 18.71 6.73
CA LYS A 381 -13.87 19.44 7.57
C LYS A 381 -15.29 18.86 7.52
N LEU A 382 -15.61 18.09 6.48
CA LEU A 382 -16.90 17.37 6.36
C LEU A 382 -16.89 16.03 7.14
N GLY A 383 -15.70 15.44 7.38
CA GLY A 383 -15.57 14.05 7.80
C GLY A 383 -16.11 13.72 9.21
N ALA A 384 -15.66 14.42 10.25
CA ALA A 384 -16.04 14.05 11.62
C ALA A 384 -17.52 14.31 11.94
N SER A 385 -18.04 15.48 11.55
CA SER A 385 -19.46 15.81 11.74
C SER A 385 -20.36 14.92 10.90
N PHE A 386 -19.92 14.54 9.72
CA PHE A 386 -20.64 13.66 8.82
C PHE A 386 -20.75 12.24 9.37
N LEU A 387 -19.69 11.67 9.92
CA LEU A 387 -19.70 10.34 10.56
C LEU A 387 -20.74 10.27 11.68
N ILE A 388 -20.78 11.30 12.55
CA ILE A 388 -21.77 11.38 13.63
C ILE A 388 -23.18 11.37 13.06
N ASN A 389 -23.45 12.17 12.04
CA ASN A 389 -24.77 12.23 11.39
C ASN A 389 -25.16 10.91 10.72
N VAL A 390 -24.19 10.20 10.12
CA VAL A 390 -24.40 8.87 9.54
C VAL A 390 -24.78 7.85 10.60
N PHE A 391 -24.07 7.81 11.73
CA PHE A 391 -24.43 6.91 12.82
C PHE A 391 -25.81 7.25 13.39
N ILE A 392 -26.12 8.54 13.57
CA ILE A 392 -27.45 8.99 14.01
C ILE A 392 -28.53 8.52 13.00
N SER A 393 -28.30 8.70 11.70
CA SER A 393 -29.23 8.28 10.65
C SER A 393 -29.43 6.77 10.62
N LEU A 394 -28.38 5.99 10.80
CA LEU A 394 -28.43 4.53 10.87
C LEU A 394 -29.25 4.05 12.09
N PHE A 395 -28.98 4.64 13.28
CA PHE A 395 -29.75 4.35 14.48
C PHE A 395 -31.22 4.76 14.33
N ALA A 396 -31.48 5.94 13.77
CA ALA A 396 -32.82 6.42 13.51
C ALA A 396 -33.57 5.47 12.55
N ALA A 397 -32.92 5.00 11.49
CA ALA A 397 -33.51 4.03 10.57
C ALA A 397 -33.90 2.73 11.30
N ILE A 398 -33.04 2.15 12.11
CA ILE A 398 -33.30 0.92 12.88
C ILE A 398 -34.48 1.13 13.85
N ILE A 399 -34.54 2.28 14.53
CA ILE A 399 -35.62 2.61 15.47
C ILE A 399 -36.93 2.78 14.73
N CYS A 400 -36.95 3.60 13.66
CA CYS A 400 -38.17 3.82 12.86
C CYS A 400 -38.81 2.52 12.37
N VAL A 401 -37.95 1.67 11.90
CA VAL A 401 -38.33 0.37 11.41
C VAL A 401 -38.88 -0.53 12.52
N SER A 402 -38.26 -0.56 13.70
CA SER A 402 -38.76 -1.32 14.85
C SER A 402 -40.13 -0.80 15.33
N ILE A 403 -40.33 0.51 15.23
CA ILE A 403 -41.63 1.14 15.52
C ILE A 403 -42.68 0.66 14.51
N ILE A 404 -42.38 0.59 13.21
CA ILE A 404 -43.30 0.10 12.17
C ILE A 404 -43.72 -1.35 12.47
N ILE A 405 -42.77 -2.24 12.79
CA ILE A 405 -43.09 -3.62 13.16
C ILE A 405 -43.94 -3.67 14.43
N PHE A 406 -43.61 -2.83 15.44
CA PHE A 406 -44.43 -2.76 16.65
C PHE A 406 -45.87 -2.29 16.40
N LEU A 407 -46.05 -1.26 15.61
CA LEU A 407 -47.39 -0.74 15.24
C LEU A 407 -48.20 -1.77 14.48
N ARG A 408 -47.58 -2.54 13.56
CA ARG A 408 -48.23 -3.57 12.76
C ARG A 408 -48.70 -4.77 13.61
N TYR A 409 -47.80 -5.31 14.45
CA TYR A 409 -48.05 -6.55 15.17
C TYR A 409 -48.50 -6.33 16.62
N ARG A 410 -48.34 -5.13 17.16
CA ARG A 410 -48.63 -4.72 18.55
C ARG A 410 -48.09 -5.69 19.60
N SER A 411 -46.91 -6.29 19.32
CA SER A 411 -46.28 -7.28 20.17
C SER A 411 -44.76 -7.01 20.32
N THR A 412 -44.33 -6.74 21.54
CA THR A 412 -42.91 -6.58 21.87
C THR A 412 -42.12 -7.87 21.66
N ARG A 413 -42.78 -9.05 21.78
CA ARG A 413 -42.18 -10.36 21.54
C ARG A 413 -41.74 -10.53 20.08
N ILE A 414 -42.32 -9.77 19.15
CA ILE A 414 -41.99 -9.80 17.72
C ILE A 414 -41.03 -8.65 17.40
N SER A 415 -41.32 -7.43 17.85
CA SER A 415 -40.51 -6.25 17.48
C SER A 415 -39.10 -6.24 18.07
N LEU A 416 -38.93 -6.73 19.31
CA LEU A 416 -37.62 -6.77 19.95
C LEU A 416 -36.58 -7.69 19.24
N PRO A 417 -36.93 -8.96 18.90
CA PRO A 417 -36.05 -9.80 18.09
C PRO A 417 -35.74 -9.19 16.71
N ALA A 418 -36.74 -8.54 16.08
CA ALA A 418 -36.54 -7.89 14.80
C ALA A 418 -35.50 -6.74 14.90
N LEU A 419 -35.62 -5.90 15.94
CA LEU A 419 -34.63 -4.86 16.23
C LEU A 419 -33.23 -5.43 16.47
N LEU A 420 -33.12 -6.45 17.32
CA LEU A 420 -31.83 -7.07 17.65
C LEU A 420 -31.15 -7.70 16.44
N THR A 421 -31.92 -8.38 15.57
CA THR A 421 -31.37 -9.00 14.37
C THR A 421 -30.98 -7.96 13.32
N SER A 422 -31.73 -6.87 13.13
CA SER A 422 -31.36 -5.77 12.24
C SER A 422 -30.09 -5.05 12.72
N PHE A 423 -29.98 -4.81 14.02
CA PHE A 423 -28.79 -4.21 14.61
C PHE A 423 -27.56 -5.12 14.44
N SER A 424 -27.74 -6.42 14.67
CA SER A 424 -26.66 -7.41 14.50
C SER A 424 -26.21 -7.53 13.04
N GLU A 425 -27.10 -7.36 12.08
CA GLU A 425 -26.80 -7.39 10.66
C GLU A 425 -25.82 -6.27 10.26
N VAL A 426 -26.03 -5.08 10.79
CA VAL A 426 -25.13 -3.95 10.60
C VAL A 426 -23.76 -4.24 11.23
N ILE A 427 -23.72 -4.78 12.47
CA ILE A 427 -22.47 -5.14 13.14
C ILE A 427 -21.69 -6.20 12.33
N ILE A 428 -22.37 -7.24 11.86
CA ILE A 428 -21.73 -8.30 11.07
C ILE A 428 -21.19 -7.74 9.75
N LEU A 429 -21.94 -6.86 9.09
CA LEU A 429 -21.51 -6.24 7.84
C LEU A 429 -20.30 -5.32 8.04
N LEU A 430 -20.27 -4.51 9.11
CA LEU A 430 -19.11 -3.70 9.48
C LEU A 430 -17.89 -4.57 9.83
N GLY A 431 -18.09 -5.68 10.55
CA GLY A 431 -17.02 -6.64 10.82
C GLY A 431 -16.47 -7.29 9.55
N LEU A 432 -17.34 -7.62 8.62
CA LEU A 432 -16.97 -8.17 7.32
C LEU A 432 -16.18 -7.14 6.48
N SER A 433 -16.54 -5.86 6.53
CA SER A 433 -15.78 -4.80 5.84
C SER A 433 -14.34 -4.70 6.35
N VAL A 434 -14.11 -4.87 7.66
CA VAL A 434 -12.76 -4.95 8.22
C VAL A 434 -12.03 -6.19 7.73
N LEU A 435 -12.69 -7.35 7.72
CA LEU A 435 -12.09 -8.62 7.30
C LEU A 435 -11.59 -8.59 5.85
N ILE A 436 -12.38 -8.01 4.94
CA ILE A 436 -12.02 -7.89 3.51
C ILE A 436 -11.21 -6.62 3.21
N ASN A 437 -10.85 -5.87 4.25
CA ASN A 437 -10.09 -4.63 4.12
C ASN A 437 -10.76 -3.59 3.21
N TRP A 438 -12.08 -3.45 3.30
CA TRP A 438 -12.88 -2.58 2.47
C TRP A 438 -13.01 -1.18 3.05
N ASN A 439 -12.76 -0.14 2.23
CA ASN A 439 -12.95 1.25 2.63
C ASN A 439 -14.44 1.64 2.52
N LEU A 440 -15.04 2.02 3.63
CA LEU A 440 -16.41 2.51 3.70
C LEU A 440 -16.48 3.95 3.19
N ASP A 441 -17.01 4.14 2.01
CA ASP A 441 -17.33 5.43 1.42
C ASP A 441 -18.81 5.80 1.68
N LEU A 442 -19.22 7.00 1.25
CA LEU A 442 -20.60 7.47 1.37
C LEU A 442 -21.63 6.52 0.77
N ALA A 443 -21.30 5.94 -0.37
CA ALA A 443 -22.21 5.03 -1.06
C ALA A 443 -22.30 3.67 -0.37
N SER A 444 -21.19 3.17 0.17
CA SER A 444 -21.16 1.96 1.01
C SER A 444 -22.07 2.13 2.22
N ILE A 445 -22.02 3.30 2.88
CA ILE A 445 -22.90 3.63 4.01
C ILE A 445 -24.37 3.70 3.58
N ALA A 446 -24.66 4.34 2.44
CA ALA A 446 -26.01 4.35 1.89
C ALA A 446 -26.51 2.92 1.62
N GLY A 447 -25.63 2.03 1.10
CA GLY A 447 -25.93 0.61 0.95
C GLY A 447 -26.28 -0.08 2.27
N ILE A 448 -25.57 0.21 3.36
CA ILE A 448 -25.87 -0.32 4.70
C ILE A 448 -27.26 0.12 5.17
N ILE A 449 -27.64 1.38 4.97
CA ILE A 449 -28.96 1.90 5.33
C ILE A 449 -30.05 1.21 4.52
N VAL A 450 -29.85 1.01 3.22
CA VAL A 450 -30.80 0.29 2.35
C VAL A 450 -31.01 -1.14 2.81
N ILE A 451 -29.94 -1.83 3.25
CA ILE A 451 -30.04 -3.20 3.78
C ILE A 451 -30.93 -3.26 5.02
N VAL A 452 -30.83 -2.29 5.92
CA VAL A 452 -31.70 -2.22 7.10
C VAL A 452 -33.15 -2.15 6.67
N GLY A 453 -33.49 -1.35 5.63
CA GLY A 453 -34.86 -1.26 5.10
C GLY A 453 -35.32 -2.56 4.44
N THR A 454 -34.57 -3.10 3.49
CA THR A 454 -34.94 -4.36 2.79
C THR A 454 -34.92 -5.57 3.73
N GLY A 455 -34.08 -5.52 4.75
CA GLY A 455 -34.02 -6.55 5.78
C GLY A 455 -35.32 -6.73 6.51
N ILE A 456 -36.08 -5.67 6.72
CA ILE A 456 -37.37 -5.72 7.41
C ILE A 456 -38.46 -6.34 6.57
N ASP A 457 -38.52 -6.06 5.30
CA ASP A 457 -39.45 -6.72 4.42
C ASP A 457 -39.33 -8.24 4.51
N GLN A 458 -38.09 -8.73 4.60
CA GLN A 458 -37.82 -10.14 4.80
C GLN A 458 -38.25 -10.65 6.18
N GLN A 459 -38.08 -9.85 7.24
CA GLN A 459 -38.56 -10.20 8.59
C GLN A 459 -40.10 -10.25 8.62
N ILE A 460 -40.75 -9.29 8.02
CA ILE A 460 -42.23 -9.24 7.90
C ILE A 460 -42.72 -10.47 7.15
N MET A 461 -42.09 -10.88 6.04
CA MET A 461 -42.45 -12.10 5.32
C MET A 461 -42.38 -13.35 6.22
N ILE A 462 -41.34 -13.46 7.05
CA ILE A 462 -41.23 -14.58 8.00
C ILE A 462 -42.34 -14.54 9.05
N ILE A 463 -42.62 -13.35 9.61
CA ILE A 463 -43.62 -13.18 10.66
C ILE A 463 -45.03 -13.47 10.11
N ASP A 464 -45.37 -12.87 8.97
CA ASP A 464 -46.68 -13.02 8.35
C ASP A 464 -46.95 -14.49 8.01
N GLU A 465 -45.99 -15.21 7.44
CA GLU A 465 -46.13 -16.62 7.10
C GLU A 465 -46.28 -17.52 8.37
N ILE A 466 -45.62 -17.17 9.47
CA ILE A 466 -45.80 -17.88 10.76
C ILE A 466 -47.19 -17.62 11.36
N LEU A 467 -47.65 -16.38 11.30
CA LEU A 467 -48.93 -15.95 11.89
C LEU A 467 -50.14 -16.27 11.03
N GLU A 468 -49.97 -16.67 9.77
CA GLU A 468 -51.08 -16.97 8.87
C GLU A 468 -51.94 -18.15 9.39
N LYS A 469 -53.18 -17.85 9.77
CA LYS A 469 -54.13 -18.81 10.35
C LYS A 469 -54.93 -19.61 9.31
N ARG A 470 -54.92 -19.18 8.02
CA ARG A 470 -55.76 -19.76 6.96
C ARG A 470 -55.46 -21.22 6.61
N GLU A 471 -54.30 -21.71 6.96
CA GLU A 471 -53.87 -23.09 6.65
C GLU A 471 -53.44 -23.82 7.92
N GLU A 472 -54.38 -24.13 8.81
CA GLU A 472 -54.09 -24.91 10.04
C GLU A 472 -53.53 -26.32 9.77
N THR A 473 -53.71 -26.83 8.54
CA THR A 473 -53.21 -28.16 8.10
C THR A 473 -51.75 -28.15 7.64
N ILE A 474 -51.17 -26.99 7.39
CA ILE A 474 -49.80 -26.90 6.90
C ILE A 474 -48.79 -26.83 8.07
N SER A 475 -47.82 -27.71 8.04
CA SER A 475 -46.76 -27.70 9.06
C SER A 475 -45.98 -26.38 9.05
N LEU A 476 -45.59 -25.89 10.23
CA LEU A 476 -44.79 -24.66 10.39
C LEU A 476 -43.48 -24.72 9.55
N LYS A 477 -42.89 -25.91 9.38
CA LYS A 477 -41.74 -26.13 8.55
C LYS A 477 -41.99 -25.84 7.07
N ALA A 478 -43.22 -26.14 6.58
CA ALA A 478 -43.59 -25.83 5.20
C ALA A 478 -43.85 -24.32 5.01
N LYS A 479 -44.46 -23.65 6.01
CA LYS A 479 -44.64 -22.19 6.04
C LYS A 479 -43.27 -21.47 5.99
N LEU A 480 -42.34 -21.85 6.83
CA LEU A 480 -40.98 -21.26 6.79
C LEU A 480 -40.28 -21.51 5.45
N LYS A 481 -40.44 -22.69 4.84
CA LYS A 481 -39.91 -22.97 3.51
C LYS A 481 -40.43 -22.01 2.44
N ARG A 482 -41.73 -21.63 2.50
CA ARG A 482 -42.30 -20.62 1.59
C ARG A 482 -41.70 -19.24 1.83
N ALA A 483 -41.64 -18.79 3.11
CA ALA A 483 -41.03 -17.51 3.45
C ALA A 483 -39.59 -17.44 2.92
N PHE A 484 -38.78 -18.46 3.15
CA PHE A 484 -37.43 -18.50 2.64
C PHE A 484 -37.35 -18.53 1.11
N PHE A 485 -38.27 -19.23 0.43
CA PHE A 485 -38.31 -19.21 -1.03
C PHE A 485 -38.57 -17.79 -1.58
N MET A 486 -39.52 -17.03 -0.99
CA MET A 486 -39.76 -15.64 -1.35
C MET A 486 -38.56 -14.76 -1.08
N ILE A 487 -37.89 -14.93 0.07
CA ILE A 487 -36.68 -14.17 0.45
C ILE A 487 -35.53 -14.46 -0.53
N PHE A 488 -35.28 -15.71 -0.86
CA PHE A 488 -34.23 -16.08 -1.81
C PHE A 488 -34.49 -15.52 -3.22
N THR A 489 -35.78 -15.54 -3.66
CA THR A 489 -36.14 -15.00 -4.98
C THR A 489 -35.93 -13.47 -5.01
N SER A 490 -36.44 -12.75 -4.01
CA SER A 490 -36.27 -11.30 -3.88
C SER A 490 -34.81 -10.90 -3.78
N ALA A 491 -34.03 -11.61 -2.98
CA ALA A 491 -32.61 -11.36 -2.84
C ALA A 491 -31.84 -11.65 -4.13
N GLY A 492 -32.20 -12.73 -4.83
CA GLY A 492 -31.59 -13.08 -6.13
C GLY A 492 -31.79 -11.97 -7.16
N THR A 493 -33.01 -11.41 -7.26
CA THR A 493 -33.27 -10.28 -8.18
C THR A 493 -32.45 -9.04 -7.81
N THR A 494 -32.35 -8.72 -6.52
CA THR A 494 -31.54 -7.58 -6.06
C THR A 494 -30.05 -7.78 -6.34
N ILE A 495 -29.50 -8.97 -6.05
CA ILE A 495 -28.10 -9.28 -6.35
C ILE A 495 -27.83 -9.20 -7.85
N CYS A 496 -28.73 -9.74 -8.69
CA CYS A 496 -28.60 -9.63 -10.16
C CYS A 496 -28.58 -8.16 -10.63
N ALA A 497 -29.41 -7.29 -10.01
CA ALA A 497 -29.40 -5.86 -10.31
C ALA A 497 -28.10 -5.16 -9.87
N MET A 498 -27.43 -5.66 -8.83
CA MET A 498 -26.14 -5.10 -8.36
C MET A 498 -24.93 -5.55 -9.20
N LEU A 499 -24.99 -6.69 -9.89
CA LEU A 499 -23.86 -7.21 -10.68
C LEU A 499 -23.33 -6.22 -11.74
N PRO A 500 -24.17 -5.55 -12.56
CA PRO A 500 -23.69 -4.53 -13.49
C PRO A 500 -22.98 -3.37 -12.79
N LEU A 501 -23.47 -2.94 -11.62
CA LEU A 501 -22.87 -1.87 -10.85
C LEU A 501 -21.51 -2.26 -10.26
N MET A 502 -21.30 -3.54 -9.95
CA MET A 502 -19.99 -4.05 -9.50
C MET A 502 -18.95 -4.08 -10.61
N THR A 503 -19.38 -4.37 -11.85
CA THR A 503 -18.48 -4.55 -13.01
C THR A 503 -18.24 -3.25 -13.76
N ILE A 504 -19.28 -2.45 -13.99
CA ILE A 504 -19.22 -1.20 -14.76
C ILE A 504 -19.09 0.01 -13.85
N GLY A 505 -19.47 -0.13 -12.57
CA GLY A 505 -19.59 0.95 -11.61
C GLY A 505 -18.26 1.69 -11.36
N PHE A 506 -18.31 3.00 -11.56
CA PHE A 506 -17.23 3.91 -11.16
C PHE A 506 -17.24 4.04 -9.64
N GLY A 507 -16.07 3.92 -9.01
CA GLY A 507 -15.74 4.09 -7.60
C GLY A 507 -16.92 4.07 -6.60
N ILE A 508 -17.74 5.12 -6.62
CA ILE A 508 -18.86 5.34 -5.70
C ILE A 508 -19.97 4.27 -5.85
N LEU A 509 -20.40 3.96 -7.07
CA LEU A 509 -21.49 2.97 -7.30
C LEU A 509 -21.04 1.55 -6.97
N LYS A 510 -19.76 1.26 -7.12
CA LYS A 510 -19.19 -0.05 -6.79
C LYS A 510 -19.26 -0.31 -5.28
N GLY A 511 -18.96 0.70 -4.45
CA GLY A 511 -19.07 0.61 -3.00
C GLY A 511 -20.49 0.25 -2.56
N PHE A 512 -21.50 0.97 -3.09
CA PHE A 512 -22.92 0.68 -2.85
C PHE A 512 -23.29 -0.76 -3.23
N ALA A 513 -22.92 -1.19 -4.43
CA ALA A 513 -23.29 -2.51 -4.93
C ALA A 513 -22.66 -3.65 -4.11
N ILE A 514 -21.38 -3.52 -3.74
CA ILE A 514 -20.68 -4.52 -2.92
C ILE A 514 -21.30 -4.61 -1.53
N THR A 515 -21.47 -3.47 -0.83
CA THR A 515 -22.02 -3.47 0.53
C THR A 515 -23.45 -3.98 0.55
N THR A 516 -24.28 -3.59 -0.42
CA THR A 516 -25.66 -4.08 -0.54
C THR A 516 -25.68 -5.59 -0.76
N THR A 517 -24.86 -6.11 -1.67
CA THR A 517 -24.78 -7.57 -1.92
C THR A 517 -24.30 -8.34 -0.70
N LEU A 518 -23.24 -7.88 -0.04
CA LEU A 518 -22.74 -8.52 1.17
C LEU A 518 -23.77 -8.53 2.30
N GLY A 519 -24.51 -7.42 2.47
CA GLY A 519 -25.55 -7.35 3.48
C GLY A 519 -26.72 -8.30 3.21
N ILE A 520 -27.14 -8.43 1.95
CA ILE A 520 -28.16 -9.42 1.56
C ILE A 520 -27.68 -10.84 1.85
N LEU A 521 -26.42 -11.15 1.56
CA LEU A 521 -25.84 -12.48 1.87
C LEU A 521 -25.80 -12.73 3.38
N VAL A 522 -25.38 -11.76 4.19
CA VAL A 522 -25.40 -11.83 5.65
C VAL A 522 -26.84 -12.05 6.14
N ALA A 523 -27.80 -11.31 5.59
CA ALA A 523 -29.20 -11.46 5.92
C ALA A 523 -29.68 -12.91 5.69
N ILE A 524 -29.52 -13.42 4.50
CA ILE A 524 -30.05 -14.74 4.10
C ILE A 524 -29.40 -15.89 4.85
N PHE A 525 -28.08 -15.85 4.98
CA PHE A 525 -27.34 -17.01 5.53
C PHE A 525 -27.14 -16.97 7.04
N ILE A 526 -27.18 -15.79 7.66
CA ILE A 526 -26.89 -15.63 9.08
C ILE A 526 -28.12 -15.14 9.87
N THR A 527 -28.62 -13.94 9.54
CA THR A 527 -29.59 -13.28 10.42
C THR A 527 -31.01 -13.80 10.24
N ARG A 528 -31.49 -14.11 9.03
CA ARG A 528 -32.85 -14.62 8.79
C ARG A 528 -33.08 -16.03 9.33
N PRO A 529 -32.16 -17.00 9.17
CA PRO A 529 -32.29 -18.30 9.82
C PRO A 529 -32.35 -18.23 11.34
N ALA A 530 -31.52 -17.36 11.96
CA ALA A 530 -31.57 -17.14 13.40
C ALA A 530 -32.87 -16.49 13.85
N PHE A 531 -33.31 -15.44 13.13
CA PHE A 531 -34.56 -14.74 13.40
C PHE A 531 -35.76 -15.67 13.32
N SER A 532 -35.87 -16.50 12.27
CA SER A 532 -36.99 -17.45 12.12
C SER A 532 -37.07 -18.43 13.29
N ASP A 533 -35.91 -18.94 13.75
CA ASP A 533 -35.86 -19.88 14.88
C ASP A 533 -36.19 -19.21 16.23
N ILE A 534 -35.85 -17.90 16.37
CA ILE A 534 -36.25 -17.10 17.56
C ILE A 534 -37.76 -16.85 17.57
N ILE A 535 -38.33 -16.39 16.46
CA ILE A 535 -39.75 -16.07 16.36
C ILE A 535 -40.60 -17.33 16.50
N GLU A 536 -40.22 -18.45 15.88
CA GLU A 536 -40.92 -19.72 16.05
C GLU A 536 -41.04 -20.12 17.53
N ARG A 537 -40.00 -19.90 18.33
CA ARG A 537 -40.01 -20.26 19.76
C ARG A 537 -40.73 -19.27 20.65
N LEU A 538 -40.80 -17.99 20.27
CA LEU A 538 -41.47 -16.95 21.04
C LEU A 538 -42.99 -16.94 20.80
N LEU A 539 -43.45 -17.49 19.67
CA LEU A 539 -44.87 -17.57 19.30
C LEU A 539 -45.50 -18.94 19.62
N LYS A 540 -44.68 -19.95 19.89
CA LYS A 540 -45.14 -21.22 20.53
C LYS A 540 -45.33 -21.04 22.03
#